data_e29104ff34468a72fd3d41829d1184b7
#
_entry.id   e29104ff34468a72fd3d41829d1184b7
#
_cell.length_a   1.000
_cell.length_b   1.000
_cell.length_c   1.000
_cell.angle_alpha   90.00
_cell.angle_beta   90.00
_cell.angle_gamma   90.00
#
_symmetry.space_group_name_H-M   'P 1'
#
loop_
_entity.id
_entity.type
_entity.pdbx_description
1 polymer ?
#
loop_
_entity_poly.entity_id
_entity_poly.type
_entity_poly.pdbx_seq_one_letter_code
_entity_poly.pdbx_strand_id
1 'polypeptide(L)'
;MDFSLVLPCFNEEKNIKPLYEEFIQIPLENYKCELIYVNNGSEDNTSQEIDKIINLNEKKNNNIVIKKVSLSKNQGYGGGIEEGLKFTKGNYIGWAHADLQTPLE
;
A
#
# COMPACT_ATOMS: atom_id res chain seq x y z
N MET A 1 -2.88 4.50 15.65
CA MET A 1 -2.77 4.64 14.19
C MET A 1 -3.73 5.71 13.72
N ASP A 2 -3.23 6.77 13.11
CA ASP A 2 -4.08 7.90 12.73
C ASP A 2 -4.86 7.64 11.45
N PHE A 3 -4.23 7.08 10.42
CA PHE A 3 -4.96 6.69 9.24
C PHE A 3 -4.36 5.48 8.54
N SER A 4 -5.19 4.86 7.72
CA SER A 4 -4.83 3.69 6.92
C SER A 4 -5.16 3.96 5.46
N LEU A 5 -4.25 3.59 4.56
CA LEU A 5 -4.47 3.70 3.14
C LEU A 5 -4.37 2.31 2.52
N VAL A 6 -5.43 1.88 1.86
CA VAL A 6 -5.49 0.59 1.18
C VAL A 6 -5.13 0.78 -0.29
N LEU A 7 -4.17 0.01 -0.77
CA LEU A 7 -3.63 0.11 -2.13
C LEU A 7 -3.78 -1.26 -2.82
N PRO A 8 -4.91 -1.51 -3.49
CA PRO A 8 -5.04 -2.76 -4.25
C PRO A 8 -4.13 -2.72 -5.47
N CYS A 9 -3.39 -3.80 -5.68
CA CYS A 9 -2.40 -3.93 -6.73
C CYS A 9 -2.64 -5.19 -7.54
N PHE A 10 -2.69 -5.05 -8.87
CA PHE A 10 -2.73 -6.19 -9.78
C PHE A 10 -1.75 -5.93 -10.91
N ASN A 11 -0.67 -6.74 -10.97
CA ASN A 11 0.38 -6.60 -11.98
C ASN A 11 0.97 -5.17 -12.04
N GLU A 12 1.32 -4.64 -10.85
CA GLU A 12 1.82 -3.27 -10.69
C GLU A 12 3.31 -3.24 -10.30
N GLU A 13 4.10 -4.25 -10.70
CA GLU A 13 5.50 -4.36 -10.26
C GLU A 13 6.33 -3.10 -10.54
N LYS A 14 6.03 -2.38 -11.63
CA LYS A 14 6.77 -1.19 -12.01
C LYS A 14 6.40 0.04 -11.19
N ASN A 15 5.26 0.02 -10.54
CA ASN A 15 4.72 1.19 -9.84
C ASN A 15 4.85 1.11 -8.31
N ILE A 16 5.19 -0.06 -7.76
CA ILE A 16 5.24 -0.25 -6.30
C ILE A 16 6.24 0.70 -5.65
N LYS A 17 7.49 0.69 -6.11
CA LYS A 17 8.53 1.54 -5.53
C LYS A 17 8.29 3.03 -5.81
N PRO A 18 7.97 3.45 -7.05
CA PRO A 18 7.66 4.86 -7.29
C PRO A 18 6.50 5.40 -6.45
N LEU A 19 5.45 4.61 -6.24
CA LEU A 19 4.33 5.03 -5.40
C LEU A 19 4.76 5.22 -3.96
N TYR A 20 5.55 4.30 -3.43
CA TYR A 20 6.10 4.41 -2.08
C TYR A 20 6.96 5.67 -1.95
N GLU A 21 7.85 5.91 -2.93
CA GLU A 21 8.73 7.09 -2.91
C GLU A 21 7.93 8.38 -2.96
N GLU A 22 6.83 8.42 -3.68
CA GLU A 22 5.93 9.56 -3.71
C GLU A 22 5.24 9.76 -2.36
N PHE A 23 4.77 8.67 -1.76
CA PHE A 23 4.06 8.72 -0.48
C PHE A 23 4.94 9.24 0.66
N ILE A 24 6.20 8.80 0.75
CA ILE A 24 7.08 9.20 1.86
C ILE A 24 7.49 10.68 1.81
N GLN A 25 7.21 11.37 0.69
CA GLN A 25 7.47 12.80 0.58
C GLN A 25 6.35 13.65 1.16
N ILE A 26 5.20 13.04 1.48
CA ILE A 26 4.10 13.77 2.12
C ILE A 26 4.49 14.09 3.57
N PRO A 27 4.33 15.36 4.03
CA PRO A 27 4.76 15.74 5.38
C PRO A 27 3.80 15.20 6.45
N LEU A 28 4.10 14.01 6.97
CA LEU A 28 3.27 13.30 7.95
C LEU A 28 3.96 13.13 9.29
N GLU A 29 4.86 14.06 9.67
CA GLU A 29 5.68 13.89 10.88
C GLU A 29 4.87 13.72 12.17
N ASN A 30 3.68 14.32 12.21
CA ASN A 30 2.83 14.30 13.40
C ASN A 30 1.76 13.20 13.36
N TYR A 31 1.78 12.37 12.33
CA TYR A 31 0.76 11.34 12.16
C TYR A 31 1.39 9.97 11.97
N LYS A 32 0.74 8.97 12.55
CA LYS A 32 1.12 7.58 12.32
C LYS A 32 0.17 7.00 11.29
N CYS A 33 0.72 6.40 10.24
CA CYS A 33 -0.09 5.85 9.17
C CYS A 33 0.39 4.47 8.75
N GLU A 34 -0.51 3.73 8.15
CA GLU A 34 -0.18 2.43 7.57
C GLU A 34 -0.59 2.40 6.10
N LEU A 35 0.26 1.80 5.29
CA LEU A 35 -0.03 1.50 3.89
C LEU A 35 -0.30 0.00 3.80
N ILE A 36 -1.45 -0.37 3.30
CA ILE A 36 -1.83 -1.77 3.15
C ILE A 36 -1.86 -2.08 1.66
N TYR A 37 -0.78 -2.70 1.18
CA TYR A 37 -0.69 -3.15 -0.20
C TYR A 37 -1.41 -4.49 -0.31
N VAL A 38 -2.48 -4.53 -1.11
CA VAL A 38 -3.20 -5.77 -1.36
C VAL A 38 -2.72 -6.30 -2.71
N ASN A 39 -1.92 -7.36 -2.67
CA ASN A 39 -1.51 -8.06 -3.88
C ASN A 39 -2.68 -8.91 -4.35
N ASN A 40 -3.42 -8.40 -5.31
CA ASN A 40 -4.73 -8.92 -5.72
C ASN A 40 -4.58 -9.97 -6.83
N GLY A 41 -3.88 -11.07 -6.50
CA GLY A 41 -3.68 -12.17 -7.44
C GLY A 41 -2.74 -11.86 -8.59
N SER A 42 -1.70 -11.05 -8.36
CA SER A 42 -0.75 -10.67 -9.42
C SER A 42 0.03 -11.87 -9.94
N GLU A 43 0.31 -11.86 -11.24
CA GLU A 43 1.10 -12.89 -11.92
C GLU A 43 2.55 -12.45 -12.16
N ASP A 44 2.86 -11.18 -11.96
CA ASP A 44 4.19 -10.61 -12.10
C ASP A 44 4.93 -10.56 -10.76
N ASN A 45 5.95 -9.71 -10.65
CA ASN A 45 6.77 -9.57 -9.45
C ASN A 45 6.22 -8.54 -8.45
N THR A 46 4.93 -8.22 -8.50
CA THR A 46 4.31 -7.25 -7.58
C THR A 46 4.57 -7.62 -6.12
N SER A 47 4.40 -8.90 -5.74
CA SER A 47 4.61 -9.35 -4.37
C SER A 47 6.04 -9.09 -3.90
N GLN A 48 7.03 -9.42 -4.73
CA GLN A 48 8.43 -9.22 -4.41
C GLN A 48 8.79 -7.74 -4.29
N GLU A 49 8.20 -6.88 -5.12
CA GLU A 49 8.42 -5.44 -5.03
C GLU A 49 7.85 -4.86 -3.75
N ILE A 50 6.69 -5.35 -3.31
CA ILE A 50 6.12 -4.95 -2.01
C ILE A 50 7.06 -5.36 -0.87
N ASP A 51 7.59 -6.58 -0.90
CA ASP A 51 8.53 -7.04 0.12
C ASP A 51 9.78 -6.16 0.17
N LYS A 52 10.26 -5.71 -0.98
CA LYS A 52 11.42 -4.81 -1.04
C LYS A 52 11.16 -3.48 -0.35
N ILE A 53 9.98 -2.88 -0.56
CA ILE A 53 9.69 -1.60 0.08
C ILE A 53 9.41 -1.77 1.58
N ILE A 54 8.89 -2.89 2.01
CA ILE A 54 8.73 -3.18 3.44
C ILE A 54 10.12 -3.18 4.10
N ASN A 55 11.09 -3.88 3.50
CA ASN A 55 12.44 -3.92 4.03
C ASN A 55 13.12 -2.55 4.02
N LEU A 56 12.94 -1.78 2.95
CA LEU A 56 13.46 -0.42 2.86
C LEU A 56 12.88 0.47 3.96
N ASN A 57 11.57 0.38 4.17
CA ASN A 57 10.88 1.23 5.12
C ASN A 57 11.27 0.92 6.57
N GLU A 58 11.53 -0.35 6.89
CA GLU A 58 11.97 -0.74 8.23
C GLU A 58 13.28 -0.09 8.64
N LYS A 59 14.12 0.27 7.67
CA LYS A 59 15.40 0.94 7.92
C LYS A 59 15.27 2.44 8.08
N LYS A 60 14.08 2.99 7.82
CA LYS A 60 13.82 4.42 7.95
C LYS A 60 13.14 4.70 9.27
N ASN A 61 13.59 5.74 9.94
CA ASN A 61 12.97 6.18 11.19
C ASN A 61 11.81 7.11 10.84
N ASN A 62 10.66 6.53 10.48
CA ASN A 62 9.47 7.30 10.12
C ASN A 62 8.23 6.73 10.80
N ASN A 63 7.09 7.37 10.60
CA ASN A 63 5.82 6.99 11.20
C ASN A 63 4.95 6.16 10.27
N ILE A 64 5.55 5.49 9.30
CA ILE A 64 4.84 4.70 8.28
C ILE A 64 5.06 3.22 8.53
N VAL A 65 3.96 2.47 8.60
CA VAL A 65 3.98 1.02 8.66
C VAL A 65 3.46 0.50 7.33
N ILE A 66 4.14 -0.47 6.74
CA ILE A 66 3.72 -1.07 5.47
C ILE A 66 3.34 -2.52 5.73
N LYS A 67 2.16 -2.90 5.25
CA LYS A 67 1.66 -4.26 5.34
C LYS A 67 1.35 -4.80 3.96
N LYS A 68 1.49 -6.12 3.80
CA LYS A 68 1.13 -6.81 2.56
C LYS A 68 0.03 -7.83 2.85
N VAL A 69 -1.03 -7.76 2.05
CA VAL A 69 -2.09 -8.77 2.04
C VAL A 69 -2.05 -9.43 0.67
N SER A 70 -1.92 -10.76 0.63
CA SER A 70 -1.83 -11.49 -0.63
C SER A 70 -3.09 -12.30 -0.85
N LEU A 71 -3.69 -12.13 -2.02
CA LEU A 71 -4.85 -12.89 -2.46
C LEU A 71 -4.43 -13.86 -3.56
N SER A 72 -4.95 -15.08 -3.54
CA SER A 72 -4.59 -16.11 -4.52
C SER A 72 -5.19 -15.83 -5.89
N LYS A 73 -6.28 -15.07 -5.94
CA LYS A 73 -6.98 -14.71 -7.17
C LYS A 73 -7.35 -13.25 -7.16
N ASN A 74 -7.37 -12.64 -8.35
CA ASN A 74 -7.85 -11.29 -8.50
C ASN A 74 -9.35 -11.26 -8.20
N GLN A 75 -9.74 -10.44 -7.21
CA GLN A 75 -11.13 -10.29 -6.78
C GLN A 75 -11.72 -8.96 -7.26
N GLY A 76 -11.08 -8.32 -8.22
CA GLY A 76 -11.48 -7.02 -8.70
C GLY A 76 -11.03 -5.91 -7.76
N TYR A 77 -11.16 -4.66 -8.21
CA TYR A 77 -10.72 -3.51 -7.43
C TYR A 77 -11.45 -3.41 -6.09
N GLY A 78 -12.79 -3.52 -6.13
CA GLY A 78 -13.60 -3.47 -4.90
C GLY A 78 -13.33 -4.61 -3.95
N GLY A 79 -13.13 -5.82 -4.49
CA GLY A 79 -12.80 -6.99 -3.66
C GLY A 79 -11.44 -6.85 -2.98
N GLY A 80 -10.46 -6.27 -3.70
CA GLY A 80 -9.16 -5.98 -3.12
C GLY A 80 -9.25 -4.97 -1.98
N ILE A 81 -10.05 -3.92 -2.16
CA ILE A 81 -10.28 -2.93 -1.10
C ILE A 81 -10.92 -3.59 0.12
N GLU A 82 -11.95 -4.40 -0.07
CA GLU A 82 -12.63 -5.09 1.03
C GLU A 82 -11.65 -5.94 1.84
N GLU A 83 -10.79 -6.69 1.17
CA GLU A 83 -9.81 -7.52 1.86
C GLU A 83 -8.79 -6.68 2.63
N GLY A 84 -8.35 -5.57 2.04
CA GLY A 84 -7.43 -4.65 2.71
C GLY A 84 -8.04 -4.01 3.93
N LEU A 85 -9.33 -3.65 3.87
CA LEU A 85 -10.02 -3.00 4.98
C LEU A 85 -10.05 -3.87 6.25
N LYS A 86 -9.98 -5.18 6.13
CA LYS A 86 -9.96 -6.09 7.27
C LYS A 86 -8.72 -5.89 8.15
N PHE A 87 -7.67 -5.28 7.61
CA PHE A 87 -6.39 -5.12 8.31
C PHE A 87 -6.13 -3.67 8.72
N THR A 88 -7.09 -2.77 8.50
CA THR A 88 -6.91 -1.36 8.85
C THR A 88 -7.09 -1.11 10.33
N LYS A 89 -6.26 -0.24 10.89
CA LYS A 89 -6.31 0.18 12.30
C LYS A 89 -6.40 1.69 12.46
N GLY A 90 -6.38 2.43 11.37
CA GLY A 90 -6.42 3.88 11.42
C GLY A 90 -7.78 4.44 11.79
N ASN A 91 -7.80 5.62 12.38
CA ASN A 91 -9.04 6.35 12.68
C ASN A 91 -9.69 6.85 11.39
N TYR A 92 -8.88 7.15 10.38
CA TYR A 92 -9.35 7.53 9.05
C TYR A 92 -8.85 6.50 8.06
N ILE A 93 -9.70 6.05 7.15
CA ILE A 93 -9.39 5.00 6.19
C ILE A 93 -9.67 5.52 4.78
N GLY A 94 -8.71 5.32 3.89
CA GLY A 94 -8.86 5.66 2.48
C GLY A 94 -8.31 4.57 1.59
N TRP A 95 -8.46 4.75 0.29
CA TRP A 95 -7.88 3.84 -0.70
C TRP A 95 -7.47 4.64 -1.93
N ALA A 96 -6.53 4.09 -2.71
CA ALA A 96 -6.03 4.74 -3.91
C ALA A 96 -5.56 3.70 -4.92
N HIS A 97 -5.49 4.10 -6.18
CA HIS A 97 -4.93 3.26 -7.22
C HIS A 97 -3.41 3.18 -7.10
N ALA A 98 -2.85 2.00 -7.34
CA ALA A 98 -1.41 1.79 -7.27
C ALA A 98 -0.69 2.08 -8.59
N ASP A 99 -1.37 2.63 -9.58
CA ASP A 99 -0.86 2.81 -10.94
C ASP A 99 -0.31 4.22 -11.22
N LEU A 100 -0.26 5.08 -10.21
CA LEU A 100 0.21 6.46 -10.29
C LEU A 100 -0.63 7.37 -11.19
N GLN A 101 -1.81 6.91 -11.60
CA GLN A 101 -2.73 7.75 -12.38
C GLN A 101 -3.48 8.76 -11.53
N THR A 102 -3.55 8.52 -10.22
CA THR A 102 -4.22 9.39 -9.27
C THR A 102 -3.19 9.91 -8.27
N PRO A 103 -2.94 11.24 -8.21
CA PRO A 103 -2.01 11.80 -7.22
C PRO A 103 -2.48 11.54 -5.80
N LEU A 104 -1.51 11.35 -4.89
CA LEU A 104 -1.81 11.09 -3.48
C LEU A 104 -2.08 12.35 -2.67
N GLU A 105 -1.85 13.50 -3.21
CA GLU A 105 -2.06 14.78 -2.54
C GLU A 105 -3.51 15.23 -2.59
#